data_df6fd7cdbaba49f5de3cac874d38e582
#
_entry.id   df6fd7cdbaba49f5de3cac874d38e582
#
_cell.length_a   1.000
_cell.length_b   1.000
_cell.length_c   1.000
_cell.angle_alpha   90.00
_cell.angle_beta   90.00
_cell.angle_gamma   90.00
#
_symmetry.space_group_name_H-M   'P 1'
#
loop_
_entity.id
_entity.type
_entity.pdbx_description
1 polymer ?
#
loop_
_entity_poly.entity_id
_entity_poly.type
_entity_poly.pdbx_seq_one_letter_code
_entity_poly.pdbx_strand_id
1 'polypeptide(L)'
;MDIATEEFGHLEIVGATIQMLLGKVNGEMKDVLEDTPLHTMMSGKSAKEELIHQAFTNPQFLVGAPGSPALTDSNGNPWCATYVSATAELTVDLRSNMAGEARAKIGYENLLQLTDDPLVKETLGFLMAREVTHYQQFEAALATIQPNFPPGVFQTSPKYSNLYFNFSKG
;
A
#
# COMPACT_ATOMS: atom_id res chain seq x y z
N MET A 1 3.00 -8.17 11.98
CA MET A 1 3.76 -6.93 12.30
C MET A 1 4.64 -6.50 11.14
N ASP A 2 5.30 -7.41 10.46
CA ASP A 2 6.25 -7.08 9.40
C ASP A 2 5.61 -6.34 8.22
N ILE A 3 4.45 -6.80 7.71
CA ILE A 3 3.73 -6.12 6.62
C ILE A 3 3.35 -4.70 7.04
N ALA A 4 2.76 -4.51 8.22
CA ALA A 4 2.36 -3.17 8.67
C ALA A 4 3.55 -2.20 8.77
N THR A 5 4.72 -2.69 9.20
CA THR A 5 5.95 -1.88 9.24
C THR A 5 6.42 -1.54 7.81
N GLU A 6 6.32 -2.49 6.89
CA GLU A 6 6.68 -2.29 5.49
C GLU A 6 5.75 -1.27 4.81
N GLU A 7 4.45 -1.29 5.12
CA GLU A 7 3.49 -0.31 4.60
C GLU A 7 3.82 1.13 5.02
N PHE A 8 4.35 1.35 6.24
CA PHE A 8 4.89 2.66 6.59
C PHE A 8 6.06 3.05 5.70
N GLY A 9 6.93 2.10 5.34
CA GLY A 9 7.99 2.32 4.37
C GLY A 9 7.45 2.69 2.98
N HIS A 10 6.41 2.01 2.52
CA HIS A 10 5.73 2.33 1.26
C HIS A 10 5.15 3.75 1.27
N LEU A 11 4.50 4.14 2.37
CA LEU A 11 3.98 5.49 2.55
C LEU A 11 5.10 6.55 2.44
N GLU A 12 6.25 6.33 3.07
CA GLU A 12 7.41 7.21 2.99
C GLU A 12 7.99 7.28 1.57
N ILE A 13 8.09 6.16 0.86
CA ILE A 13 8.56 6.10 -0.53
C ILE A 13 7.64 6.92 -1.45
N VAL A 14 6.33 6.76 -1.32
CA VAL A 14 5.34 7.53 -2.09
C VAL A 14 5.46 9.03 -1.75
N GLY A 15 5.51 9.37 -0.47
CA GLY A 15 5.65 10.76 -0.01
C GLY A 15 6.92 11.42 -0.52
N ALA A 16 8.05 10.74 -0.46
CA ALA A 16 9.33 11.22 -0.99
C ALA A 16 9.27 11.42 -2.50
N THR A 17 8.67 10.47 -3.23
CA THR A 17 8.50 10.56 -4.69
C THR A 17 7.66 11.78 -5.07
N ILE A 18 6.55 12.03 -4.38
CA ILE A 18 5.70 13.21 -4.60
C ILE A 18 6.49 14.49 -4.32
N GLN A 19 7.23 14.56 -3.23
CA GLN A 19 8.04 15.73 -2.90
C GLN A 19 9.11 16.01 -3.95
N MET A 20 9.79 14.99 -4.45
CA MET A 20 10.78 15.13 -5.52
C MET A 20 10.14 15.65 -6.82
N LEU A 21 8.96 15.16 -7.17
CA LEU A 21 8.22 15.61 -8.36
C LEU A 21 7.69 17.05 -8.23
N LEU A 22 7.28 17.44 -7.02
CA LEU A 22 6.77 18.80 -6.75
C LEU A 22 7.87 19.80 -6.41
N GLY A 23 9.03 19.32 -5.99
CA GLY A 23 10.19 20.15 -5.69
C GLY A 23 10.66 20.87 -6.95
N LYS A 24 10.92 22.18 -6.83
CA LYS A 24 11.64 22.93 -7.87
C LYS A 24 13.11 22.50 -7.81
N VAL A 25 13.44 21.41 -8.47
CA VAL A 25 14.83 20.98 -8.62
C VAL A 25 15.49 21.88 -9.64
N ASN A 26 16.17 22.93 -9.16
CA ASN A 26 17.08 23.75 -9.95
C ASN A 26 18.42 22.99 -10.07
N GLY A 27 18.50 22.05 -10.96
CA GLY A 27 19.69 21.24 -11.19
C GLY A 27 19.35 20.01 -12.03
N GLU A 28 20.34 19.33 -12.54
CA GLU A 28 20.08 18.07 -13.20
C GLU A 28 19.54 17.08 -12.16
N MET A 29 18.33 16.59 -12.37
CA MET A 29 17.64 15.67 -11.46
C MET A 29 18.51 14.42 -11.15
N LYS A 30 19.42 14.10 -12.06
CA LYS A 30 20.41 13.05 -11.92
C LYS A 30 21.35 13.26 -10.73
N ASP A 31 21.87 14.47 -10.54
CA ASP A 31 22.85 14.77 -9.49
C ASP A 31 22.19 14.74 -8.11
N VAL A 32 20.91 15.13 -8.03
CA VAL A 32 20.14 15.08 -6.79
C VAL A 32 19.73 13.65 -6.44
N LEU A 33 19.46 12.81 -7.45
CA LEU A 33 19.04 11.42 -7.26
C LEU A 33 20.22 10.51 -6.88
N GLU A 34 21.42 10.77 -7.42
CA GLU A 34 22.60 9.93 -7.15
C GLU A 34 22.99 9.93 -5.66
N ASP A 35 22.69 11.00 -4.93
CA ASP A 35 22.96 11.12 -3.50
C ASP A 35 21.73 10.88 -2.60
N THR A 36 20.61 10.40 -3.15
CA THR A 36 19.40 10.19 -2.36
C THR A 36 19.29 8.73 -1.88
N PRO A 37 18.68 8.49 -0.71
CA PRO A 37 18.38 7.14 -0.23
C PRO A 37 17.58 6.31 -1.25
N LEU A 38 16.69 6.96 -2.00
CA LEU A 38 15.87 6.30 -3.01
C LEU A 38 16.73 5.75 -4.16
N HIS A 39 17.67 6.54 -4.70
CA HIS A 39 18.58 6.06 -5.74
C HIS A 39 19.46 4.90 -5.25
N THR A 40 19.94 4.99 -4.01
CA THR A 40 20.77 3.95 -3.39
C THR A 40 19.98 2.65 -3.24
N MET A 41 18.71 2.72 -2.85
CA MET A 41 17.80 1.57 -2.77
C MET A 41 17.55 0.95 -4.15
N MET A 42 17.24 1.77 -5.15
CA MET A 42 16.92 1.32 -6.50
C MET A 42 18.13 0.77 -7.23
N SER A 43 19.33 1.24 -6.90
CA SER A 43 20.59 0.71 -7.46
C SER A 43 21.04 -0.61 -6.81
N GLY A 44 20.34 -1.10 -5.79
CA GLY A 44 20.69 -2.31 -5.06
C GLY A 44 22.00 -2.21 -4.27
N LYS A 45 22.49 -1.00 -4.02
CA LYS A 45 23.79 -0.74 -3.36
C LYS A 45 23.70 -0.58 -1.86
N SER A 46 22.50 -0.44 -1.28
CA SER A 46 22.32 -0.31 0.17
C SER A 46 21.38 -1.37 0.73
N ALA A 47 21.58 -1.69 2.01
CA ALA A 47 20.68 -2.56 2.72
C ALA A 47 19.32 -1.86 2.96
N LYS A 48 18.24 -2.64 2.93
CA LYS A 48 16.88 -2.17 3.22
C LYS A 48 16.80 -1.41 4.55
N GLU A 49 17.53 -1.87 5.56
CA GLU A 49 17.59 -1.24 6.87
C GLU A 49 18.22 0.15 6.83
N GLU A 50 19.24 0.36 6.00
CA GLU A 50 19.89 1.67 5.86
C GLU A 50 18.94 2.68 5.24
N LEU A 51 18.19 2.29 4.21
CA LEU A 51 17.16 3.14 3.63
C LEU A 51 16.09 3.52 4.64
N ILE A 52 15.55 2.55 5.36
CA ILE A 52 14.53 2.76 6.39
C ILE A 52 15.09 3.72 7.46
N HIS A 53 16.33 3.48 7.93
CA HIS A 53 16.96 4.34 8.90
C HIS A 53 17.11 5.77 8.40
N GLN A 54 17.58 5.96 7.17
CA GLN A 54 17.73 7.28 6.56
C GLN A 54 16.38 7.98 6.35
N ALA A 55 15.35 7.28 5.92
CA ALA A 55 14.01 7.83 5.79
C ALA A 55 13.46 8.32 7.13
N PHE A 56 13.66 7.54 8.20
CA PHE A 56 13.21 7.93 9.55
C PHE A 56 14.05 9.02 10.20
N THR A 57 15.32 9.15 9.85
CA THR A 57 16.22 10.16 10.44
C THR A 57 16.30 11.46 9.66
N ASN A 58 15.85 11.48 8.41
CA ASN A 58 15.84 12.68 7.58
C ASN A 58 14.44 13.32 7.56
N PRO A 59 14.22 14.43 8.29
CA PRO A 59 12.87 15.00 8.44
C PRO A 59 12.24 15.49 7.14
N GLN A 60 13.01 15.70 6.06
CA GLN A 60 12.45 16.12 4.77
C GLN A 60 11.73 14.99 4.01
N PHE A 61 11.96 13.73 4.39
CA PHE A 61 11.32 12.56 3.79
C PHE A 61 10.22 11.93 4.65
N LEU A 62 10.05 12.41 5.88
CA LEU A 62 9.00 11.89 6.77
C LEU A 62 7.63 12.40 6.34
N VAL A 63 6.72 11.49 6.08
CA VAL A 63 5.31 11.83 5.86
C VAL A 63 4.73 12.43 7.14
N GLY A 64 4.10 13.61 7.01
CA GLY A 64 3.61 14.38 8.16
C GLY A 64 4.61 15.41 8.69
N ALA A 65 5.85 15.48 8.18
CA ALA A 65 6.77 16.56 8.50
C ALA A 65 6.29 17.88 7.85
N PRO A 66 6.72 19.05 8.37
CA PRO A 66 6.40 20.33 7.73
C PRO A 66 6.86 20.34 6.25
N GLY A 67 5.91 20.57 5.34
CA GLY A 67 6.16 20.57 3.89
C GLY A 67 5.98 19.21 3.20
N SER A 68 5.62 18.14 3.93
CA SER A 68 5.26 16.86 3.33
C SER A 68 3.88 16.90 2.66
N PRO A 69 3.59 15.97 1.74
CA PRO A 69 2.25 15.83 1.16
C PRO A 69 1.20 15.57 2.24
N ALA A 70 0.02 16.17 2.10
CA ALA A 70 -1.10 15.87 2.99
C ALA A 70 -1.61 14.45 2.76
N LEU A 71 -1.87 13.70 3.83
CA LEU A 71 -2.48 12.38 3.77
C LEU A 71 -3.97 12.52 3.52
N THR A 72 -4.37 12.37 2.27
CA THR A 72 -5.79 12.45 1.84
C THR A 72 -6.12 11.28 0.93
N ASP A 73 -7.42 10.95 0.87
CA ASP A 73 -7.93 10.08 -0.19
C ASP A 73 -8.03 10.83 -1.53
N SER A 74 -8.47 10.16 -2.59
CA SER A 74 -8.63 10.74 -3.92
C SER A 74 -9.67 11.87 -4.02
N ASN A 75 -10.52 12.02 -3.02
CA ASN A 75 -11.52 13.09 -2.90
C ASN A 75 -11.01 14.27 -2.04
N GLY A 76 -9.77 14.19 -1.54
CA GLY A 76 -9.18 15.21 -0.68
C GLY A 76 -9.61 15.11 0.79
N ASN A 77 -10.28 14.03 1.21
CA ASN A 77 -10.65 13.84 2.61
C ASN A 77 -9.40 13.46 3.42
N PRO A 78 -9.12 14.13 4.55
CA PRO A 78 -7.98 13.78 5.39
C PRO A 78 -8.10 12.35 5.94
N TRP A 79 -6.98 11.66 6.03
CA TRP A 79 -6.95 10.39 6.74
C TRP A 79 -7.33 10.57 8.21
N CYS A 80 -8.11 9.64 8.75
CA CYS A 80 -8.40 9.57 10.17
C CYS A 80 -8.53 8.11 10.63
N ALA A 81 -8.35 7.87 11.93
CA ALA A 81 -8.35 6.52 12.50
C ALA A 81 -9.72 5.80 12.37
N THR A 82 -10.79 6.50 12.04
CA THR A 82 -12.11 5.88 11.79
C THR A 82 -12.13 5.02 10.52
N TYR A 83 -11.14 5.14 9.64
CA TYR A 83 -10.98 4.25 8.49
C TYR A 83 -10.46 2.86 8.87
N VAL A 84 -9.90 2.70 10.06
CA VAL A 84 -9.44 1.39 10.55
C VAL A 84 -10.65 0.54 10.89
N SER A 85 -10.84 -0.56 10.16
CA SER A 85 -11.96 -1.49 10.33
C SER A 85 -11.43 -2.88 10.67
N ALA A 86 -11.00 -3.08 11.91
CA ALA A 86 -10.66 -4.39 12.43
C ALA A 86 -11.88 -5.02 13.08
N THR A 87 -12.18 -6.28 12.74
CA THR A 87 -13.31 -7.04 13.31
C THR A 87 -12.88 -7.95 14.44
N ALA A 88 -11.56 -8.16 14.63
CA ALA A 88 -10.96 -9.13 15.51
C ALA A 88 -11.32 -10.60 15.13
N GLU A 89 -11.88 -10.82 13.94
CA GLU A 89 -12.07 -12.13 13.35
C GLU A 89 -11.05 -12.34 12.25
N LEU A 90 -10.11 -13.27 12.46
CA LEU A 90 -8.92 -13.42 11.63
C LEU A 90 -9.23 -13.69 10.16
N THR A 91 -10.25 -14.50 9.88
CA THR A 91 -10.57 -14.86 8.49
C THR A 91 -11.23 -13.70 7.73
N VAL A 92 -11.93 -12.83 8.43
CA VAL A 92 -12.53 -11.61 7.87
C VAL A 92 -11.44 -10.57 7.64
N ASP A 93 -10.63 -10.32 8.64
CA ASP A 93 -9.60 -9.27 8.60
C ASP A 93 -8.51 -9.61 7.55
N LEU A 94 -8.08 -10.89 7.45
CA LEU A 94 -7.13 -11.31 6.41
C LEU A 94 -7.69 -11.12 4.99
N ARG A 95 -8.97 -11.45 4.75
CA ARG A 95 -9.59 -11.22 3.44
C ARG A 95 -9.74 -9.74 3.13
N SER A 96 -10.02 -8.93 4.13
CA SER A 96 -10.05 -7.46 3.99
C SER A 96 -8.68 -6.92 3.58
N ASN A 97 -7.61 -7.39 4.23
CA ASN A 97 -6.24 -7.03 3.87
C ASN A 97 -5.89 -7.48 2.45
N MET A 98 -6.15 -8.75 2.09
CA MET A 98 -5.93 -9.23 0.71
C MET A 98 -6.64 -8.36 -0.33
N ALA A 99 -7.88 -7.94 -0.05
CA ALA A 99 -8.60 -7.03 -0.93
C ALA A 99 -7.98 -5.63 -0.98
N GLY A 100 -7.35 -5.18 0.11
CA GLY A 100 -6.54 -3.95 0.16
C GLY A 100 -5.36 -4.03 -0.79
N GLU A 101 -4.52 -5.06 -0.66
CA GLU A 101 -3.34 -5.28 -1.50
C GLU A 101 -3.70 -5.39 -2.99
N ALA A 102 -4.76 -6.11 -3.31
CA ALA A 102 -5.24 -6.22 -4.68
C ALA A 102 -5.64 -4.86 -5.27
N ARG A 103 -6.27 -3.98 -4.48
CA ARG A 103 -6.61 -2.62 -4.91
C ARG A 103 -5.37 -1.74 -5.07
N ALA A 104 -4.41 -1.82 -4.14
CA ALA A 104 -3.16 -1.09 -4.22
C ALA A 104 -2.37 -1.48 -5.48
N LYS A 105 -2.27 -2.78 -5.76
CA LYS A 105 -1.64 -3.31 -6.98
C LYS A 105 -2.25 -2.69 -8.25
N ILE A 106 -3.56 -2.66 -8.39
CA ILE A 106 -4.24 -2.04 -9.53
C ILE A 106 -4.01 -0.53 -9.56
N GLY A 107 -3.96 0.12 -8.40
CA GLY A 107 -3.61 1.54 -8.29
C GLY A 107 -2.23 1.83 -8.91
N TYR A 108 -1.22 1.06 -8.55
CA TYR A 108 0.13 1.19 -9.11
C TYR A 108 0.19 0.86 -10.61
N GLU A 109 -0.54 -0.14 -11.08
CA GLU A 109 -0.66 -0.42 -12.53
C GLU A 109 -1.20 0.77 -13.32
N ASN A 110 -2.24 1.41 -12.78
CA ASN A 110 -2.81 2.59 -13.42
C ASN A 110 -1.83 3.77 -13.41
N LEU A 111 -1.14 4.01 -12.31
CA LEU A 111 -0.14 5.07 -12.20
C LEU A 111 1.05 4.85 -13.16
N LEU A 112 1.49 3.61 -13.37
CA LEU A 112 2.54 3.27 -14.33
C LEU A 112 2.21 3.68 -15.77
N GLN A 113 0.93 3.78 -16.12
CA GLN A 113 0.48 4.22 -17.45
C GLN A 113 0.45 5.74 -17.60
N LEU A 114 0.54 6.49 -16.49
CA LEU A 114 0.44 7.95 -16.48
C LEU A 114 1.78 8.67 -16.53
N THR A 115 2.88 7.95 -16.49
CA THR A 115 4.23 8.52 -16.49
C THR A 115 5.15 7.80 -17.45
N ASP A 116 6.09 8.55 -18.05
CA ASP A 116 7.20 7.99 -18.83
C ASP A 116 8.54 8.12 -18.12
N ASP A 117 8.56 8.74 -16.93
CA ASP A 117 9.76 8.85 -16.12
C ASP A 117 10.24 7.47 -15.66
N PRO A 118 11.48 7.05 -16.02
CA PRO A 118 11.96 5.72 -15.72
C PRO A 118 12.14 5.46 -14.22
N LEU A 119 12.49 6.47 -13.43
CA LEU A 119 12.69 6.33 -11.99
C LEU A 119 11.35 6.21 -11.27
N VAL A 120 10.36 6.99 -11.70
CA VAL A 120 8.99 6.85 -11.17
C VAL A 120 8.42 5.48 -11.52
N LYS A 121 8.62 5.00 -12.76
CA LYS A 121 8.20 3.64 -13.15
C LYS A 121 8.87 2.56 -12.34
N GLU A 122 10.16 2.68 -12.07
CA GLU A 122 10.87 1.72 -11.24
C GLU A 122 10.36 1.70 -9.79
N THR A 123 10.14 2.88 -9.20
CA THR A 123 9.56 3.01 -7.86
C THR A 123 8.18 2.39 -7.77
N LEU A 124 7.29 2.72 -8.71
CA LEU A 124 5.93 2.15 -8.74
C LEU A 124 5.94 0.64 -9.00
N GLY A 125 6.84 0.16 -9.86
CA GLY A 125 7.02 -1.26 -10.13
C GLY A 125 7.50 -2.04 -8.90
N PHE A 126 8.41 -1.46 -8.12
CA PHE A 126 8.84 -2.01 -6.85
C PHE A 126 7.65 -2.11 -5.87
N LEU A 127 6.94 -1.02 -5.63
CA LEU A 127 5.78 -0.99 -4.73
C LEU A 127 4.73 -2.02 -5.18
N MET A 128 4.37 -2.03 -6.45
CA MET A 128 3.42 -3.00 -7.00
C MET A 128 3.82 -4.46 -6.73
N ALA A 129 5.11 -4.78 -6.86
CA ALA A 129 5.61 -6.12 -6.57
C ALA A 129 5.49 -6.47 -5.08
N ARG A 130 5.65 -5.48 -4.20
CA ARG A 130 5.48 -5.67 -2.75
C ARG A 130 4.01 -5.95 -2.39
N GLU A 131 3.05 -5.24 -2.98
CA GLU A 131 1.61 -5.51 -2.76
C GLU A 131 1.23 -6.96 -3.15
N VAL A 132 1.80 -7.47 -4.25
CA VAL A 132 1.61 -8.87 -4.63
C VAL A 132 2.18 -9.82 -3.57
N THR A 133 3.36 -9.49 -3.02
CA THR A 133 3.99 -10.29 -1.96
C THR A 133 3.16 -10.28 -0.68
N HIS A 134 2.66 -9.11 -0.27
CA HIS A 134 1.80 -8.96 0.90
C HIS A 134 0.50 -9.75 0.74
N TYR A 135 -0.13 -9.66 -0.43
CA TYR A 135 -1.30 -10.49 -0.76
C TYR A 135 -1.01 -11.98 -0.54
N GLN A 136 0.09 -12.49 -1.08
CA GLN A 136 0.47 -13.89 -0.95
C GLN A 136 0.76 -14.29 0.51
N GLN A 137 1.34 -13.38 1.31
CA GLN A 137 1.58 -13.60 2.72
C GLN A 137 0.27 -13.69 3.51
N PHE A 138 -0.69 -12.81 3.25
CA PHE A 138 -2.03 -12.88 3.85
C PHE A 138 -2.79 -14.13 3.41
N GLU A 139 -2.69 -14.52 2.15
CA GLU A 139 -3.27 -15.76 1.63
C GLU A 139 -2.69 -17.00 2.32
N ALA A 140 -1.37 -17.06 2.48
CA ALA A 140 -0.71 -18.13 3.22
C ALA A 140 -1.15 -18.17 4.68
N ALA A 141 -1.24 -17.02 5.35
CA ALA A 141 -1.75 -16.92 6.70
C ALA A 141 -3.21 -17.43 6.80
N LEU A 142 -4.07 -17.00 5.88
CA LEU A 142 -5.45 -17.46 5.80
C LEU A 142 -5.53 -18.96 5.62
N ALA A 143 -4.67 -19.55 4.78
CA ALA A 143 -4.62 -21.00 4.55
C ALA A 143 -4.28 -21.80 5.83
N THR A 144 -3.51 -21.22 6.75
CA THR A 144 -3.22 -21.87 8.04
C THR A 144 -4.43 -21.92 8.98
N ILE A 145 -5.36 -20.98 8.82
CA ILE A 145 -6.54 -20.84 9.66
C ILE A 145 -7.72 -21.66 9.12
N GLN A 146 -7.85 -21.75 7.80
CA GLN A 146 -8.95 -22.44 7.11
C GLN A 146 -9.19 -23.91 7.54
N PRO A 147 -8.19 -24.70 7.94
CA PRO A 147 -8.46 -26.04 8.46
C PRO A 147 -9.36 -26.04 9.69
N ASN A 148 -9.32 -24.98 10.49
CA ASN A 148 -10.17 -24.82 11.68
C ASN A 148 -11.53 -24.20 11.35
N PHE A 149 -11.63 -23.50 10.22
CA PHE A 149 -12.82 -22.83 9.70
C PHE A 149 -12.98 -23.17 8.21
N PRO A 150 -13.34 -24.41 7.86
CA PRO A 150 -13.39 -24.82 6.45
C PRO A 150 -14.39 -23.97 5.66
N PRO A 151 -14.07 -23.65 4.38
CA PRO A 151 -14.98 -22.95 3.49
C PRO A 151 -16.34 -23.66 3.43
N GLY A 152 -17.41 -22.92 3.53
CA GLY A 152 -18.77 -23.45 3.51
C GLY A 152 -19.39 -23.73 4.87
N VAL A 153 -18.66 -23.48 5.96
CA VAL A 153 -19.22 -23.58 7.34
C VAL A 153 -20.05 -22.34 7.70
N PHE A 154 -20.07 -21.32 6.87
CA PHE A 154 -21.06 -20.23 7.01
C PHE A 154 -22.45 -20.82 6.72
N GLN A 155 -23.03 -21.46 7.72
CA GLN A 155 -24.36 -22.01 7.60
C GLN A 155 -25.37 -20.87 7.53
N THR A 156 -25.96 -20.71 6.36
CA THR A 156 -27.16 -19.89 6.24
C THR A 156 -28.38 -20.69 6.72
N SER A 157 -29.41 -19.98 7.13
CA SER A 157 -30.69 -20.64 7.40
C SER A 157 -31.32 -21.13 6.11
N PRO A 158 -31.61 -22.43 5.92
CA PRO A 158 -32.28 -22.93 4.73
C PRO A 158 -33.63 -22.23 4.46
N LYS A 159 -34.27 -21.75 5.52
CA LYS A 159 -35.53 -21.01 5.44
C LYS A 159 -35.41 -19.71 4.63
N TYR A 160 -34.25 -19.07 4.69
CA TYR A 160 -34.03 -17.75 4.11
C TYR A 160 -33.07 -17.75 2.93
N SER A 161 -32.33 -18.82 2.70
CA SER A 161 -31.26 -18.86 1.69
C SER A 161 -31.74 -18.58 0.25
N ASN A 162 -32.99 -18.90 -0.05
CA ASN A 162 -33.60 -18.71 -1.36
C ASN A 162 -34.61 -17.55 -1.38
N LEU A 163 -34.77 -16.81 -0.28
CA LEU A 163 -35.68 -15.65 -0.20
C LEU A 163 -34.92 -14.39 -0.56
N TYR A 164 -35.46 -13.61 -1.46
CA TYR A 164 -34.97 -12.28 -1.77
C TYR A 164 -36.12 -11.34 -2.11
N PHE A 165 -35.92 -10.07 -1.83
CA PHE A 165 -36.87 -9.03 -2.20
C PHE A 165 -36.32 -8.28 -3.41
N ASN A 166 -37.11 -8.20 -4.46
CA ASN A 166 -36.77 -7.47 -5.66
C ASN A 166 -37.65 -6.22 -5.77
N PHE A 167 -37.11 -5.09 -5.40
CA PHE A 167 -37.79 -3.78 -5.47
C PHE A 167 -37.76 -3.14 -6.87
N SER A 168 -37.06 -3.74 -7.84
CA SER A 168 -37.03 -3.25 -9.22
C SER A 168 -38.27 -3.68 -10.07
N LYS A 169 -39.08 -4.55 -9.50
CA LYS A 169 -40.39 -4.94 -10.07
C LYS A 169 -41.48 -4.27 -9.27
N GLY A 170 -41.74 -3.01 -9.59
CA GLY A 170 -42.93 -2.30 -9.13
C GLY A 170 -44.12 -2.63 -10.01
#